data_488d202144e600733e9da8b6155ab954
#
_entry.id   488d202144e600733e9da8b6155ab954
#
_cell.length_a   1.000
_cell.length_b   1.000
_cell.length_c   1.000
_cell.angle_alpha   90.00
_cell.angle_beta   90.00
_cell.angle_gamma   90.00
#
_symmetry.space_group_name_H-M   'P 1'
#
loop_
_entity.id
_entity.type
_entity.pdbx_description
1 polymer ?
#
loop_
_entity_poly.entity_id
_entity_poly.type
_entity_poly.pdbx_seq_one_letter_code
_entity_poly.pdbx_strand_id
1 'polypeptide(L)'
;LHRYKFVRILNKVLLKGILLFYKRKFKLNDPIAWTYNPMVLELMESLSPSKKVYHSVDDLSASPGIDSQALKEEEARLLKKMDVVFCTSKNLYNHCSKIAGKEKTHYFSNVVDYEHFSKAKTDLAQPKELKNIPHPRLGFVGALSSYKVDFDLIKQVADERPDWHWILIGKVGEGQPETTIEDLQHRPNIHLLGPKDYKDLPQYIKYFDVCTIPCPKNDYTDSMFPMKFYEFMATEKPIIAKNIDSLSDVTHAHFSYSKDSDFIEGVESILSKKSHDIIVWQELVKENTWETRLNKMFKVLQS
;
A
#
# COMPACT_ATOMS: atom_id res chain seq x y z
N LEU A 1 -11.20 24.55 -5.42
CA LEU A 1 -10.75 25.65 -4.55
C LEU A 1 -9.21 25.77 -4.49
N HIS A 2 -8.44 24.67 -4.55
CA HIS A 2 -6.97 24.71 -4.48
C HIS A 2 -6.28 25.34 -5.71
N ARG A 3 -7.00 25.56 -6.81
CA ARG A 3 -6.47 26.24 -8.02
C ARG A 3 -6.14 27.71 -7.81
N TYR A 4 -6.77 28.37 -6.81
CA TYR A 4 -6.61 29.81 -6.58
C TYR A 4 -5.44 30.08 -5.64
N LYS A 5 -4.43 30.83 -6.10
CA LYS A 5 -3.24 31.23 -5.31
C LYS A 5 -3.61 31.88 -3.97
N PHE A 6 -4.63 32.73 -3.94
CA PHE A 6 -5.13 33.38 -2.74
C PHE A 6 -5.66 32.38 -1.70
N VAL A 7 -6.45 31.38 -2.14
CA VAL A 7 -6.98 30.32 -1.25
C VAL A 7 -5.85 29.51 -0.62
N ARG A 8 -4.81 29.20 -1.38
CA ARG A 8 -3.63 28.49 -0.85
C ARG A 8 -2.91 29.30 0.23
N ILE A 9 -2.74 30.63 0.01
CA ILE A 9 -2.10 31.51 1.00
C ILE A 9 -2.95 31.57 2.26
N LEU A 10 -4.26 31.81 2.13
CA LEU A 10 -5.19 31.85 3.28
C LEU A 10 -5.16 30.56 4.08
N ASN A 11 -5.23 29.40 3.42
CA ASN A 11 -5.14 28.09 4.07
C ASN A 11 -3.81 27.91 4.82
N LYS A 12 -2.69 28.32 4.24
CA LYS A 12 -1.37 28.26 4.91
C LYS A 12 -1.36 29.10 6.19
N VAL A 13 -1.89 30.32 6.13
CA VAL A 13 -1.95 31.21 7.30
C VAL A 13 -2.82 30.63 8.42
N LEU A 14 -4.02 30.14 8.07
CA LEU A 14 -4.93 29.51 9.02
C LEU A 14 -4.31 28.26 9.66
N LEU A 15 -3.75 27.36 8.85
CA LEU A 15 -3.09 26.15 9.34
C LEU A 15 -1.89 26.47 10.25
N LYS A 16 -1.08 27.46 9.88
CA LYS A 16 0.02 27.93 10.73
C LYS A 16 -0.48 28.44 12.08
N GLY A 17 -1.55 29.24 12.09
CA GLY A 17 -2.18 29.73 13.33
C GLY A 17 -2.66 28.57 14.21
N ILE A 18 -3.34 27.58 13.64
CA ILE A 18 -3.83 26.38 14.33
C ILE A 18 -2.66 25.58 14.93
N LEU A 19 -1.61 25.32 14.13
CA LEU A 19 -0.44 24.57 14.59
C LEU A 19 0.27 25.27 15.75
N LEU A 20 0.47 26.58 15.68
CA LEU A 20 1.11 27.35 16.74
C LEU A 20 0.24 27.40 18.01
N PHE A 21 -1.10 27.48 17.85
CA PHE A 21 -2.02 27.36 18.98
C PHE A 21 -1.85 26.01 19.69
N TYR A 22 -1.87 24.89 18.96
CA TYR A 22 -1.71 23.57 19.53
C TYR A 22 -0.31 23.34 20.11
N LYS A 23 0.75 23.86 19.46
CA LYS A 23 2.12 23.83 20.04
C LYS A 23 2.14 24.46 21.42
N ARG A 24 1.51 25.65 21.59
CA ARG A 24 1.42 26.33 22.88
C ARG A 24 0.53 25.59 23.87
N LYS A 25 -0.66 25.15 23.44
CA LYS A 25 -1.65 24.47 24.28
C LYS A 25 -1.08 23.18 24.88
N PHE A 26 -0.34 22.40 24.10
CA PHE A 26 0.26 21.14 24.54
C PHE A 26 1.71 21.31 25.07
N LYS A 27 2.21 22.54 25.17
CA LYS A 27 3.58 22.84 25.64
C LYS A 27 4.64 22.01 24.92
N LEU A 28 4.52 21.88 23.59
CA LEU A 28 5.45 21.11 22.78
C LEU A 28 6.78 21.88 22.65
N ASN A 29 7.72 21.54 23.51
CA ASN A 29 9.10 22.01 23.43
C ASN A 29 9.87 21.05 22.52
N ASP A 30 10.62 21.57 21.56
CA ASP A 30 11.44 20.80 20.61
C ASP A 30 10.72 19.63 19.92
N PRO A 31 9.53 19.85 19.30
CA PRO A 31 8.80 18.76 18.64
C PRO A 31 9.55 18.22 17.43
N ILE A 32 9.42 16.94 17.15
CA ILE A 32 9.75 16.38 15.85
C ILE A 32 8.60 16.67 14.90
N ALA A 33 8.86 17.37 13.78
CA ALA A 33 7.89 17.56 12.73
C ALA A 33 7.97 16.41 11.71
N TRP A 34 6.92 15.61 11.63
CA TRP A 34 6.85 14.47 10.75
C TRP A 34 5.73 14.65 9.73
N THR A 35 6.04 14.49 8.44
CA THR A 35 5.06 14.63 7.36
C THR A 35 5.12 13.51 6.33
N TYR A 36 3.95 13.23 5.74
CA TYR A 36 3.80 12.42 4.52
C TYR A 36 3.49 13.31 3.30
N ASN A 37 3.22 14.60 3.52
CA ASN A 37 2.83 15.53 2.48
C ASN A 37 4.01 16.44 2.10
N PRO A 38 4.50 16.41 0.84
CA PRO A 38 5.64 17.23 0.42
C PRO A 38 5.35 18.74 0.37
N MET A 39 4.08 19.15 0.40
CA MET A 39 3.69 20.57 0.23
C MET A 39 3.63 21.38 1.54
N VAL A 40 4.14 20.86 2.66
CA VAL A 40 3.96 21.48 3.99
C VAL A 40 5.24 22.02 4.64
N LEU A 41 6.29 22.21 3.86
CA LEU A 41 7.61 22.65 4.36
C LEU A 41 7.51 23.89 5.26
N GLU A 42 6.84 24.95 4.81
CA GLU A 42 6.73 26.20 5.56
C GLU A 42 5.91 26.04 6.86
N LEU A 43 4.95 25.10 6.88
CA LEU A 43 4.21 24.77 8.10
C LEU A 43 5.10 24.06 9.11
N MET A 44 5.92 23.10 8.64
CA MET A 44 6.89 22.40 9.50
C MET A 44 7.90 23.38 10.09
N GLU A 45 8.49 24.25 9.29
CA GLU A 45 9.46 25.25 9.72
C GLU A 45 8.86 26.23 10.74
N SER A 46 7.57 26.56 10.63
CA SER A 46 6.89 27.44 11.59
C SER A 46 6.77 26.88 13.01
N LEU A 47 6.91 25.57 13.18
CA LEU A 47 6.93 24.89 14.48
C LEU A 47 8.29 24.98 15.17
N SER A 48 9.35 25.43 14.46
CA SER A 48 10.75 25.36 14.94
C SER A 48 11.05 23.99 15.56
N PRO A 49 10.96 22.91 14.77
CA PRO A 49 11.13 21.56 15.29
C PRO A 49 12.60 21.23 15.54
N SER A 50 12.88 20.32 16.48
CA SER A 50 14.21 19.77 16.71
C SER A 50 14.69 18.91 15.55
N LYS A 51 13.79 18.16 14.92
CA LYS A 51 14.04 17.38 13.70
C LYS A 51 12.86 17.49 12.73
N LYS A 52 13.16 17.48 11.45
CA LYS A 52 12.18 17.43 10.33
C LYS A 52 12.29 16.09 9.64
N VAL A 53 11.18 15.36 9.59
CA VAL A 53 11.09 14.02 9.01
C VAL A 53 10.10 14.03 7.86
N TYR A 54 10.53 13.55 6.72
CA TYR A 54 9.64 13.23 5.59
C TYR A 54 9.53 11.71 5.43
N HIS A 55 8.31 11.21 5.35
CA HIS A 55 8.03 9.81 5.12
C HIS A 55 7.35 9.65 3.76
N SER A 56 8.15 9.30 2.75
CA SER A 56 7.69 9.04 1.39
C SER A 56 7.12 7.62 1.33
N VAL A 57 5.80 7.51 1.22
CA VAL A 57 5.06 6.23 1.25
C VAL A 57 4.57 5.80 -0.12
N ASP A 58 4.31 6.77 -1.01
CA ASP A 58 3.86 6.58 -2.39
C ASP A 58 4.44 7.66 -3.28
N ASP A 59 4.55 7.41 -4.58
CA ASP A 59 4.78 8.47 -5.57
C ASP A 59 3.47 9.21 -5.83
N LEU A 60 3.21 10.23 -5.01
CA LEU A 60 2.01 11.05 -5.15
C LEU A 60 1.95 11.78 -6.50
N SER A 61 3.10 12.01 -7.16
CA SER A 61 3.17 12.68 -8.45
C SER A 61 2.63 11.82 -9.60
N ALA A 62 2.60 10.50 -9.41
CA ALA A 62 2.04 9.53 -10.36
C ALA A 62 0.53 9.29 -10.15
N SER A 63 -0.09 9.92 -9.13
CA SER A 63 -1.51 9.75 -8.86
C SER A 63 -2.37 10.54 -9.86
N PRO A 64 -3.51 9.99 -10.33
CA PRO A 64 -4.42 10.68 -11.25
C PRO A 64 -4.90 12.03 -10.69
N GLY A 65 -4.97 13.05 -11.55
CA GLY A 65 -5.50 14.37 -11.20
C GLY A 65 -4.55 15.27 -10.38
N ILE A 66 -3.33 14.85 -10.13
CA ILE A 66 -2.29 15.65 -9.47
C ILE A 66 -1.46 16.44 -10.50
N ASP A 67 -1.13 17.67 -10.17
CA ASP A 67 -0.12 18.46 -10.90
C ASP A 67 1.27 17.89 -10.55
N SER A 68 1.72 16.94 -11.36
CA SER A 68 2.96 16.16 -11.14
C SER A 68 4.19 17.08 -11.05
N GLN A 69 4.29 18.08 -11.93
CA GLN A 69 5.45 18.97 -11.96
C GLN A 69 5.53 19.83 -10.70
N ALA A 70 4.40 20.46 -10.32
CA ALA A 70 4.35 21.28 -9.10
C ALA A 70 4.65 20.45 -7.84
N LEU A 71 4.17 19.21 -7.79
CA LEU A 71 4.43 18.33 -6.64
C LEU A 71 5.90 17.93 -6.55
N LYS A 72 6.53 17.56 -7.68
CA LYS A 72 7.97 17.22 -7.73
C LYS A 72 8.86 18.37 -7.32
N GLU A 73 8.52 19.61 -7.72
CA GLU A 73 9.27 20.81 -7.32
C GLU A 73 9.16 21.05 -5.80
N GLU A 74 7.96 20.95 -5.23
CA GLU A 74 7.76 21.11 -3.78
C GLU A 74 8.42 19.98 -2.98
N GLU A 75 8.36 18.73 -3.45
CA GLU A 75 9.04 17.60 -2.82
C GLU A 75 10.56 17.80 -2.85
N ALA A 76 11.13 18.24 -3.97
CA ALA A 76 12.55 18.50 -4.05
C ALA A 76 13.00 19.64 -3.10
N ARG A 77 12.16 20.67 -2.92
CA ARG A 77 12.40 21.72 -1.91
C ARG A 77 12.37 21.18 -0.49
N LEU A 78 11.38 20.34 -0.20
CA LEU A 78 11.21 19.71 1.12
C LEU A 78 12.40 18.80 1.42
N LEU A 79 12.74 17.87 0.53
CA LEU A 79 13.82 16.88 0.71
C LEU A 79 15.17 17.53 1.06
N LYS A 80 15.52 18.66 0.45
CA LYS A 80 16.76 19.41 0.74
C LYS A 80 16.80 19.96 2.17
N LYS A 81 15.66 20.06 2.85
CA LYS A 81 15.51 20.65 4.19
C LYS A 81 15.24 19.62 5.29
N MET A 82 15.09 18.36 4.94
CA MET A 82 14.83 17.30 5.90
C MET A 82 16.12 16.87 6.61
N ASP A 83 15.95 16.49 7.88
CA ASP A 83 16.99 15.88 8.69
C ASP A 83 16.99 14.35 8.50
N VAL A 84 15.80 13.76 8.36
CA VAL A 84 15.60 12.32 8.10
C VAL A 84 14.52 12.13 7.04
N VAL A 85 14.75 11.17 6.14
CA VAL A 85 13.79 10.75 5.13
C VAL A 85 13.59 9.24 5.24
N PHE A 86 12.35 8.81 5.42
CA PHE A 86 11.96 7.41 5.36
C PHE A 86 11.24 7.12 4.04
N CYS A 87 11.53 5.98 3.42
CA CYS A 87 10.95 5.57 2.15
C CYS A 87 10.42 4.13 2.25
N THR A 88 9.24 3.86 1.71
CA THR A 88 8.61 2.54 1.80
C THR A 88 8.94 1.62 0.63
N SER A 89 9.55 2.13 -0.44
CA SER A 89 10.02 1.34 -1.57
C SER A 89 11.43 1.72 -1.99
N LYS A 90 12.12 0.83 -2.72
CA LYS A 90 13.46 1.09 -3.25
C LYS A 90 13.46 2.23 -4.27
N ASN A 91 12.42 2.34 -5.08
CA ASN A 91 12.30 3.41 -6.06
C ASN A 91 12.18 4.78 -5.39
N LEU A 92 11.34 4.89 -4.35
CA LEU A 92 11.26 6.08 -3.51
C LEU A 92 12.59 6.38 -2.81
N TYR A 93 13.25 5.37 -2.25
CA TYR A 93 14.58 5.53 -1.66
C TYR A 93 15.60 6.07 -2.66
N ASN A 94 15.66 5.49 -3.87
CA ASN A 94 16.57 5.91 -4.92
C ASN A 94 16.28 7.35 -5.38
N HIS A 95 15.01 7.73 -5.47
CA HIS A 95 14.60 9.09 -5.80
C HIS A 95 14.98 10.06 -4.67
N CYS A 96 14.53 9.82 -3.46
CA CYS A 96 14.75 10.73 -2.33
C CYS A 96 16.23 10.87 -1.96
N SER A 97 17.02 9.78 -2.00
CA SER A 97 18.44 9.80 -1.64
C SER A 97 19.31 10.60 -2.62
N LYS A 98 18.91 10.73 -3.88
CA LYS A 98 19.59 11.59 -4.85
C LYS A 98 19.45 13.08 -4.50
N ILE A 99 18.40 13.47 -3.78
CA ILE A 99 18.08 14.87 -3.46
C ILE A 99 18.45 15.21 -2.02
N ALA A 100 18.10 14.36 -1.06
CA ALA A 100 18.32 14.58 0.37
C ALA A 100 19.71 14.12 0.86
N GLY A 101 20.34 13.18 0.14
CA GLY A 101 21.56 12.48 0.55
C GLY A 101 21.28 11.09 1.11
N LYS A 102 22.20 10.15 0.85
CA LYS A 102 22.05 8.75 1.32
C LYS A 102 22.11 8.64 2.84
N GLU A 103 22.88 9.50 3.49
CA GLU A 103 23.07 9.53 4.93
C GLU A 103 21.81 9.91 5.73
N LYS A 104 20.89 10.62 5.07
CA LYS A 104 19.60 11.03 5.66
C LYS A 104 18.43 10.15 5.23
N THR A 105 18.61 9.31 4.22
CA THR A 105 17.51 8.54 3.61
C THR A 105 17.59 7.08 4.02
N HIS A 106 16.48 6.55 4.53
CA HIS A 106 16.40 5.19 5.05
C HIS A 106 15.23 4.45 4.40
N TYR A 107 15.50 3.24 3.93
CA TYR A 107 14.48 2.36 3.38
C TYR A 107 13.85 1.50 4.47
N PHE A 108 12.55 1.58 4.56
CA PHE A 108 11.72 0.74 5.42
C PHE A 108 10.43 0.38 4.67
N SER A 109 10.30 -0.85 4.17
CA SER A 109 9.08 -1.33 3.50
C SER A 109 7.83 -1.15 4.37
N ASN A 110 6.65 -1.31 3.83
CA ASN A 110 5.42 -1.35 4.59
C ASN A 110 5.43 -2.47 5.64
N VAL A 111 4.49 -2.45 6.56
CA VAL A 111 4.39 -3.36 7.71
C VAL A 111 2.99 -3.94 7.82
N VAL A 112 2.81 -4.88 8.74
CA VAL A 112 1.53 -5.53 9.01
C VAL A 112 1.18 -5.50 10.49
N ASP A 113 -0.12 -5.46 10.78
CA ASP A 113 -0.68 -5.87 12.07
C ASP A 113 -0.77 -7.39 12.10
N TYR A 114 0.33 -8.02 12.54
CA TYR A 114 0.45 -9.47 12.54
C TYR A 114 -0.61 -10.14 13.42
N GLU A 115 -0.86 -9.59 14.62
CA GLU A 115 -1.87 -10.15 15.54
C GLU A 115 -3.26 -10.15 14.93
N HIS A 116 -3.58 -9.09 14.19
CA HIS A 116 -4.85 -8.97 13.52
C HIS A 116 -5.01 -9.98 12.37
N PHE A 117 -4.08 -10.01 11.42
CA PHE A 117 -4.21 -10.86 10.23
C PHE A 117 -3.96 -12.34 10.51
N SER A 118 -3.12 -12.68 11.50
CA SER A 118 -2.92 -14.07 11.91
C SER A 118 -4.19 -14.76 12.46
N LYS A 119 -5.22 -14.00 12.82
CA LYS A 119 -6.54 -14.54 13.18
C LYS A 119 -7.17 -15.37 12.05
N ALA A 120 -6.81 -15.13 10.80
CA ALA A 120 -7.25 -15.95 9.67
C ALA A 120 -6.89 -17.44 9.83
N LYS A 121 -5.86 -17.74 10.63
CA LYS A 121 -5.44 -19.12 10.94
C LYS A 121 -6.30 -19.81 12.01
N THR A 122 -7.10 -19.05 12.76
CA THR A 122 -7.97 -19.57 13.81
C THR A 122 -9.30 -20.04 13.23
N ASP A 123 -10.15 -20.63 14.06
CA ASP A 123 -11.49 -21.08 13.64
C ASP A 123 -12.46 -19.90 13.52
N LEU A 124 -12.40 -19.20 12.36
CA LEU A 124 -13.34 -18.15 12.00
C LEU A 124 -14.45 -18.73 11.12
N ALA A 125 -15.70 -18.37 11.41
CA ALA A 125 -16.84 -18.78 10.60
C ALA A 125 -16.76 -18.18 9.18
N GLN A 126 -17.25 -18.92 8.19
CA GLN A 126 -17.29 -18.44 6.80
C GLN A 126 -18.29 -17.27 6.67
N PRO A 127 -17.87 -16.14 6.06
CA PRO A 127 -18.80 -15.06 5.72
C PRO A 127 -19.98 -15.55 4.86
N LYS A 128 -21.17 -15.00 5.14
CA LYS A 128 -22.39 -15.45 4.44
C LYS A 128 -22.27 -15.25 2.91
N GLU A 129 -21.64 -14.16 2.48
CA GLU A 129 -21.45 -13.84 1.07
C GLU A 129 -20.57 -14.84 0.33
N LEU A 130 -19.69 -15.55 1.04
CA LEU A 130 -18.81 -16.56 0.43
C LEU A 130 -19.41 -17.96 0.38
N LYS A 131 -20.52 -18.25 1.11
CA LYS A 131 -21.05 -19.60 1.27
C LYS A 131 -21.40 -20.29 -0.05
N ASN A 132 -21.93 -19.52 -1.00
CA ASN A 132 -22.41 -20.04 -2.29
C ASN A 132 -21.41 -19.80 -3.44
N ILE A 133 -20.23 -19.29 -3.17
CA ILE A 133 -19.19 -19.12 -4.17
C ILE A 133 -18.29 -20.35 -4.16
N PRO A 134 -18.16 -21.06 -5.30
CA PRO A 134 -17.31 -22.24 -5.36
C PRO A 134 -15.81 -21.94 -5.17
N HIS A 135 -15.04 -22.99 -4.99
CA HIS A 135 -13.56 -22.95 -5.05
C HIS A 135 -13.08 -23.34 -6.45
N PRO A 136 -11.91 -22.90 -6.91
CA PRO A 136 -10.99 -22.04 -6.17
C PRO A 136 -11.38 -20.56 -6.17
N ARG A 137 -11.08 -19.87 -5.08
CA ARG A 137 -11.35 -18.44 -4.87
C ARG A 137 -10.05 -17.64 -4.91
N LEU A 138 -9.96 -16.75 -5.87
CA LEU A 138 -8.85 -15.81 -6.03
C LEU A 138 -9.23 -14.49 -5.37
N GLY A 139 -8.60 -14.17 -4.24
CA GLY A 139 -8.99 -13.03 -3.42
C GLY A 139 -8.11 -11.80 -3.62
N PHE A 140 -8.74 -10.63 -3.78
CA PHE A 140 -8.11 -9.32 -3.73
C PHE A 140 -8.78 -8.46 -2.66
N VAL A 141 -7.99 -7.72 -1.89
CA VAL A 141 -8.46 -6.75 -0.89
C VAL A 141 -7.74 -5.43 -1.10
N GLY A 142 -8.46 -4.38 -1.46
CA GLY A 142 -7.88 -3.05 -1.69
C GLY A 142 -8.80 -2.12 -2.47
N ALA A 143 -8.36 -0.89 -2.71
CA ALA A 143 -9.06 0.05 -3.56
C ALA A 143 -9.14 -0.47 -5.01
N LEU A 144 -10.34 -0.51 -5.56
CA LEU A 144 -10.62 -0.93 -6.94
C LEU A 144 -10.55 0.29 -7.86
N SER A 145 -9.34 0.64 -8.29
CA SER A 145 -9.06 1.74 -9.23
C SER A 145 -8.12 1.23 -10.31
N SER A 146 -8.36 1.59 -11.58
CA SER A 146 -7.67 1.01 -12.73
C SER A 146 -6.15 1.29 -12.76
N TYR A 147 -5.68 2.34 -12.07
CA TYR A 147 -4.24 2.58 -11.94
C TYR A 147 -3.56 1.72 -10.85
N LYS A 148 -4.34 1.04 -9.98
CA LYS A 148 -3.87 0.15 -8.91
C LYS A 148 -4.12 -1.32 -9.19
N VAL A 149 -5.20 -1.64 -9.90
CA VAL A 149 -5.68 -3.01 -10.16
C VAL A 149 -5.82 -3.23 -11.66
N ASP A 150 -5.23 -4.29 -12.15
CA ASP A 150 -5.29 -4.71 -13.54
C ASP A 150 -6.63 -5.41 -13.81
N PHE A 151 -7.62 -4.61 -14.21
CA PHE A 151 -8.95 -5.12 -14.54
C PHE A 151 -8.97 -5.94 -15.83
N ASP A 152 -8.03 -5.69 -16.76
CA ASP A 152 -7.94 -6.45 -18.01
C ASP A 152 -7.44 -7.87 -17.72
N LEU A 153 -6.44 -8.03 -16.88
CA LEU A 153 -6.01 -9.34 -16.38
C LEU A 153 -7.16 -10.08 -15.69
N ILE A 154 -7.89 -9.41 -14.80
CA ILE A 154 -9.01 -10.05 -14.07
C ILE A 154 -10.08 -10.54 -15.04
N LYS A 155 -10.44 -9.73 -16.05
CA LYS A 155 -11.41 -10.11 -17.10
C LYS A 155 -10.92 -11.29 -17.91
N GLN A 156 -9.68 -11.22 -18.41
CA GLN A 156 -9.08 -12.28 -19.20
C GLN A 156 -9.07 -13.61 -18.45
N VAL A 157 -8.58 -13.61 -17.20
CA VAL A 157 -8.54 -14.84 -16.38
C VAL A 157 -9.94 -15.36 -16.08
N ALA A 158 -10.92 -14.48 -15.82
CA ALA A 158 -12.30 -14.91 -15.60
C ALA A 158 -12.94 -15.55 -16.84
N ASP A 159 -12.60 -15.07 -18.04
CA ASP A 159 -13.09 -15.61 -19.30
C ASP A 159 -12.40 -16.94 -19.67
N GLU A 160 -11.08 -17.07 -19.43
CA GLU A 160 -10.31 -18.29 -19.73
C GLU A 160 -10.54 -19.41 -18.70
N ARG A 161 -10.83 -19.05 -17.47
CA ARG A 161 -11.02 -19.98 -16.36
C ARG A 161 -12.36 -19.72 -15.66
N PRO A 162 -13.48 -20.06 -16.29
CA PRO A 162 -14.83 -19.85 -15.74
C PRO A 162 -15.08 -20.65 -14.45
N ASP A 163 -14.25 -21.66 -14.18
CA ASP A 163 -14.24 -22.46 -12.96
C ASP A 163 -13.55 -21.76 -11.77
N TRP A 164 -12.83 -20.65 -11.98
CA TRP A 164 -12.20 -19.86 -10.92
C TRP A 164 -13.05 -18.66 -10.56
N HIS A 165 -13.13 -18.36 -9.27
CA HIS A 165 -13.97 -17.29 -8.75
C HIS A 165 -13.14 -16.16 -8.15
N TRP A 166 -13.24 -14.97 -8.74
CA TRP A 166 -12.63 -13.77 -8.20
C TRP A 166 -13.47 -13.18 -7.06
N ILE A 167 -12.83 -12.92 -5.91
CA ILE A 167 -13.43 -12.26 -4.75
C ILE A 167 -12.75 -10.91 -4.59
N LEU A 168 -13.44 -9.83 -4.98
CA LEU A 168 -12.90 -8.47 -4.95
C LEU A 168 -13.54 -7.68 -3.81
N ILE A 169 -12.72 -7.32 -2.81
CA ILE A 169 -13.15 -6.59 -1.61
C ILE A 169 -12.50 -5.21 -1.62
N GLY A 170 -13.31 -4.16 -1.66
CA GLY A 170 -12.84 -2.79 -1.58
C GLY A 170 -13.77 -1.75 -2.16
N LYS A 171 -13.38 -0.50 -2.02
CA LYS A 171 -14.11 0.64 -2.57
C LYS A 171 -13.69 0.88 -4.01
N VAL A 172 -14.67 1.08 -4.89
CA VAL A 172 -14.43 1.43 -6.30
C VAL A 172 -14.11 2.92 -6.40
N GLY A 173 -13.14 3.25 -7.26
CA GLY A 173 -12.82 4.64 -7.62
C GLY A 173 -12.10 5.44 -6.53
N GLU A 174 -11.52 4.79 -5.53
CA GLU A 174 -10.72 5.50 -4.54
C GLU A 174 -9.44 6.06 -5.17
N GLY A 175 -9.32 7.40 -5.16
CA GLY A 175 -8.26 8.13 -5.84
C GLY A 175 -8.45 8.30 -7.35
N GLN A 176 -9.51 7.69 -7.94
CA GLN A 176 -9.86 7.78 -9.35
C GLN A 176 -11.39 7.62 -9.50
N PRO A 177 -12.17 8.69 -9.21
CA PRO A 177 -13.64 8.62 -9.18
C PRO A 177 -14.31 8.15 -10.49
N GLU A 178 -13.63 8.35 -11.63
CA GLU A 178 -14.07 7.92 -12.96
C GLU A 178 -13.87 6.43 -13.23
N THR A 179 -13.31 5.66 -12.31
CA THR A 179 -13.17 4.21 -12.46
C THR A 179 -14.54 3.54 -12.63
N THR A 180 -14.70 2.78 -13.70
CA THR A 180 -15.86 1.93 -13.93
C THR A 180 -15.50 0.47 -13.75
N ILE A 181 -16.46 -0.33 -13.27
CA ILE A 181 -16.33 -1.78 -13.06
C ILE A 181 -17.45 -2.56 -13.75
N GLU A 182 -18.21 -1.92 -14.64
CA GLU A 182 -19.36 -2.52 -15.33
C GLU A 182 -18.95 -3.80 -16.06
N ASP A 183 -17.82 -3.77 -16.77
CA ASP A 183 -17.30 -4.93 -17.48
C ASP A 183 -16.97 -6.12 -16.56
N LEU A 184 -16.61 -5.85 -15.30
CA LEU A 184 -16.36 -6.91 -14.32
C LEU A 184 -17.68 -7.53 -13.83
N GLN A 185 -18.72 -6.71 -13.63
CA GLN A 185 -20.01 -7.13 -13.07
C GLN A 185 -20.78 -8.11 -13.95
N HIS A 186 -20.53 -8.11 -15.27
CA HIS A 186 -21.21 -9.00 -16.21
C HIS A 186 -20.68 -10.44 -16.21
N ARG A 187 -19.59 -10.73 -15.47
CA ARG A 187 -19.00 -12.06 -15.38
C ARG A 187 -19.49 -12.80 -14.13
N PRO A 188 -20.12 -13.98 -14.29
CA PRO A 188 -20.75 -14.71 -13.17
C PRO A 188 -19.74 -15.21 -12.13
N ASN A 189 -18.46 -15.31 -12.50
CA ASN A 189 -17.37 -15.74 -11.62
C ASN A 189 -16.53 -14.58 -11.07
N ILE A 190 -16.98 -13.32 -11.21
CA ILE A 190 -16.40 -12.15 -10.54
C ILE A 190 -17.38 -11.63 -9.48
N HIS A 191 -16.96 -11.68 -8.23
CA HIS A 191 -17.78 -11.31 -7.07
C HIS A 191 -17.24 -10.02 -6.42
N LEU A 192 -17.98 -8.92 -6.62
CA LEU A 192 -17.67 -7.61 -6.03
C LEU A 192 -18.39 -7.49 -4.68
N LEU A 193 -17.66 -7.67 -3.59
CA LEU A 193 -18.26 -7.66 -2.24
C LEU A 193 -18.32 -6.28 -1.59
N GLY A 194 -17.82 -5.25 -2.28
CA GLY A 194 -17.73 -3.89 -1.72
C GLY A 194 -16.71 -3.79 -0.56
N PRO A 195 -16.64 -2.61 0.09
CA PRO A 195 -15.74 -2.43 1.23
C PRO A 195 -16.21 -3.25 2.43
N LYS A 196 -15.24 -3.75 3.20
CA LYS A 196 -15.45 -4.46 4.48
C LYS A 196 -14.69 -3.74 5.59
N ASP A 197 -15.19 -3.85 6.80
CA ASP A 197 -14.49 -3.33 7.97
C ASP A 197 -13.14 -4.03 8.12
N TYR A 198 -12.10 -3.27 8.48
CA TYR A 198 -10.74 -3.80 8.66
C TYR A 198 -10.71 -5.02 9.61
N LYS A 199 -11.49 -4.95 10.70
CA LYS A 199 -11.60 -6.03 11.70
C LYS A 199 -12.08 -7.37 11.13
N ASP A 200 -12.85 -7.34 10.03
CA ASP A 200 -13.47 -8.53 9.44
C ASP A 200 -12.61 -9.13 8.31
N LEU A 201 -11.59 -8.40 7.80
CA LEU A 201 -10.77 -8.85 6.69
C LEU A 201 -10.12 -10.23 6.89
N PRO A 202 -9.57 -10.59 8.08
CA PRO A 202 -9.01 -11.91 8.31
C PRO A 202 -10.01 -13.05 8.05
N GLN A 203 -11.29 -12.82 8.36
CA GLN A 203 -12.36 -13.80 8.15
C GLN A 203 -12.61 -14.06 6.66
N TYR A 204 -12.57 -13.03 5.81
CA TYR A 204 -12.71 -13.20 4.35
C TYR A 204 -11.47 -13.86 3.76
N ILE A 205 -10.26 -13.41 4.12
CA ILE A 205 -8.99 -13.89 3.58
C ILE A 205 -8.79 -15.38 3.92
N LYS A 206 -9.22 -15.83 5.09
CA LYS A 206 -9.21 -17.26 5.47
C LYS A 206 -9.81 -18.17 4.39
N TYR A 207 -10.84 -17.71 3.69
CA TYR A 207 -11.58 -18.50 2.70
C TYR A 207 -11.15 -18.23 1.26
N PHE A 208 -10.04 -17.56 1.03
CA PHE A 208 -9.37 -17.50 -0.27
C PHE A 208 -8.49 -18.75 -0.45
N ASP A 209 -8.40 -19.26 -1.67
CA ASP A 209 -7.43 -20.30 -2.02
C ASP A 209 -6.11 -19.68 -2.44
N VAL A 210 -6.18 -18.53 -3.13
CA VAL A 210 -5.02 -17.74 -3.56
C VAL A 210 -5.28 -16.27 -3.27
N CYS A 211 -4.38 -15.61 -2.58
CA CYS A 211 -4.36 -14.16 -2.44
C CYS A 211 -3.66 -13.53 -3.64
N THR A 212 -4.24 -12.49 -4.22
CA THR A 212 -3.75 -11.90 -5.46
C THR A 212 -3.35 -10.45 -5.31
N ILE A 213 -2.27 -10.04 -5.97
CA ILE A 213 -1.82 -8.65 -6.11
C ILE A 213 -1.70 -8.35 -7.61
N PRO A 214 -2.85 -8.20 -8.31
CA PRO A 214 -2.92 -8.02 -9.76
C PRO A 214 -2.80 -6.53 -10.08
N CYS A 215 -1.62 -5.94 -9.93
CA CYS A 215 -1.41 -4.53 -10.25
C CYS A 215 -0.93 -4.36 -11.71
N PRO A 216 -1.38 -3.31 -12.41
CA PRO A 216 -0.81 -2.94 -13.70
C PRO A 216 0.63 -2.45 -13.51
N LYS A 217 1.45 -2.49 -14.55
CA LYS A 217 2.79 -1.92 -14.52
C LYS A 217 2.72 -0.45 -14.93
N ASN A 218 2.94 0.47 -14.00
CA ASN A 218 2.98 1.92 -14.21
C ASN A 218 3.84 2.59 -13.14
N ASP A 219 4.11 3.89 -13.29
CA ASP A 219 4.98 4.65 -12.38
C ASP A 219 4.52 4.58 -10.92
N TYR A 220 3.20 4.54 -10.68
CA TYR A 220 2.65 4.43 -9.33
C TYR A 220 2.95 3.06 -8.72
N THR A 221 2.63 1.96 -9.43
CA THR A 221 2.81 0.60 -8.91
C THR A 221 4.28 0.20 -8.81
N ASP A 222 5.14 0.71 -9.70
CA ASP A 222 6.59 0.50 -9.62
C ASP A 222 7.21 1.24 -8.41
N SER A 223 6.54 2.29 -7.91
CA SER A 223 7.00 3.08 -6.76
C SER A 223 6.35 2.70 -5.42
N MET A 224 5.30 1.88 -5.41
CA MET A 224 4.64 1.46 -4.18
C MET A 224 5.19 0.13 -3.64
N PHE A 225 5.13 -0.07 -2.33
CA PHE A 225 5.20 -1.41 -1.72
C PHE A 225 3.80 -1.84 -1.31
N PRO A 226 3.22 -2.94 -1.87
CA PRO A 226 1.85 -3.34 -1.58
C PRO A 226 1.68 -3.74 -0.11
N MET A 227 0.91 -2.97 0.67
CA MET A 227 0.64 -3.30 2.08
C MET A 227 0.04 -4.70 2.23
N LYS A 228 -0.83 -5.10 1.28
CA LYS A 228 -1.48 -6.41 1.30
C LYS A 228 -0.52 -7.58 1.23
N PHE A 229 0.70 -7.38 0.76
CA PHE A 229 1.70 -8.42 0.70
C PHE A 229 1.97 -9.06 2.07
N TYR A 230 2.34 -8.25 3.06
CA TYR A 230 2.56 -8.76 4.41
C TYR A 230 1.26 -9.15 5.15
N GLU A 231 0.15 -8.49 4.84
CA GLU A 231 -1.15 -8.88 5.38
C GLU A 231 -1.54 -10.28 4.94
N PHE A 232 -1.41 -10.61 3.66
CA PHE A 232 -1.65 -11.95 3.14
C PHE A 232 -0.66 -12.97 3.69
N MET A 233 0.63 -12.63 3.78
CA MET A 233 1.63 -13.52 4.39
C MET A 233 1.28 -13.87 5.84
N ALA A 234 0.79 -12.92 6.63
CA ALA A 234 0.39 -13.15 8.02
C ALA A 234 -0.78 -14.14 8.14
N THR A 235 -1.58 -14.31 7.08
CA THR A 235 -2.66 -15.30 7.01
C THR A 235 -2.19 -16.70 6.59
N GLU A 236 -0.93 -16.83 6.15
CA GLU A 236 -0.34 -18.06 5.60
C GLU A 236 -1.05 -18.57 4.32
N LYS A 237 -1.75 -17.67 3.62
CA LYS A 237 -2.34 -17.98 2.32
C LYS A 237 -1.31 -17.79 1.19
N PRO A 238 -1.32 -18.67 0.17
CA PRO A 238 -0.44 -18.49 -0.96
C PRO A 238 -0.73 -17.19 -1.69
N ILE A 239 0.33 -16.55 -2.19
CA ILE A 239 0.25 -15.23 -2.82
C ILE A 239 0.75 -15.35 -4.25
N ILE A 240 -0.01 -14.75 -5.19
CA ILE A 240 0.47 -14.46 -6.54
C ILE A 240 0.48 -12.95 -6.75
N ALA A 241 1.61 -12.41 -7.19
CA ALA A 241 1.78 -10.98 -7.37
C ALA A 241 2.45 -10.64 -8.70
N LYS A 242 2.12 -9.49 -9.28
CA LYS A 242 2.85 -8.93 -10.42
C LYS A 242 4.31 -8.72 -10.03
N ASN A 243 5.21 -9.00 -10.96
CA ASN A 243 6.65 -8.72 -10.76
C ASN A 243 6.88 -7.21 -10.80
N ILE A 244 6.91 -6.59 -9.63
CA ILE A 244 7.21 -5.18 -9.40
C ILE A 244 8.48 -5.04 -8.59
N ASP A 245 9.23 -3.95 -8.80
CA ASP A 245 10.55 -3.75 -8.21
C ASP A 245 10.56 -3.84 -6.69
N SER A 246 9.49 -3.39 -6.04
CA SER A 246 9.39 -3.39 -4.58
C SER A 246 9.29 -4.80 -3.96
N LEU A 247 8.87 -5.81 -4.73
CA LEU A 247 8.79 -7.21 -4.28
C LEU A 247 10.00 -8.05 -4.70
N SER A 248 10.99 -7.47 -5.38
CA SER A 248 12.16 -8.18 -5.90
C SER A 248 13.00 -8.92 -4.83
N ASP A 249 13.03 -8.39 -3.59
CA ASP A 249 13.78 -9.01 -2.49
C ASP A 249 13.04 -10.17 -1.81
N VAL A 250 11.76 -10.33 -2.09
CA VAL A 250 10.86 -11.30 -1.44
C VAL A 250 10.24 -12.27 -2.44
N THR A 251 10.90 -12.49 -3.58
CA THR A 251 10.44 -13.40 -4.64
C THR A 251 10.28 -14.85 -4.18
N HIS A 252 11.02 -15.26 -3.15
CA HIS A 252 10.89 -16.58 -2.53
C HIS A 252 9.63 -16.77 -1.69
N ALA A 253 8.96 -15.69 -1.37
CA ALA A 253 7.79 -15.67 -0.47
C ALA A 253 6.44 -15.60 -1.21
N HIS A 254 6.44 -15.57 -2.54
CA HIS A 254 5.23 -15.51 -3.36
C HIS A 254 5.49 -16.05 -4.76
N PHE A 255 4.43 -16.35 -5.50
CA PHE A 255 4.52 -16.61 -6.92
C PHE A 255 4.53 -15.28 -7.69
N SER A 256 5.58 -15.04 -8.48
CA SER A 256 5.72 -13.80 -9.25
C SER A 256 5.42 -14.04 -10.72
N TYR A 257 4.64 -13.17 -11.35
CA TYR A 257 4.37 -13.22 -12.78
C TYR A 257 4.73 -11.90 -13.47
N SER A 258 5.19 -11.97 -14.68
CA SER A 258 5.53 -10.80 -15.50
C SER A 258 4.54 -10.59 -16.64
N LYS A 259 4.13 -11.65 -17.31
CA LYS A 259 3.11 -11.67 -18.37
C LYS A 259 1.82 -12.22 -17.81
N ASP A 260 0.70 -11.81 -18.39
CA ASP A 260 -0.63 -12.24 -17.94
C ASP A 260 -0.84 -13.75 -18.18
N SER A 261 -0.24 -14.33 -19.23
CA SER A 261 -0.18 -15.78 -19.44
C SER A 261 0.42 -16.54 -18.26
N ASP A 262 1.45 -15.96 -17.63
CA ASP A 262 2.16 -16.60 -16.53
C ASP A 262 1.32 -16.62 -15.23
N PHE A 263 0.28 -15.75 -15.16
CA PHE A 263 -0.62 -15.70 -14.01
C PHE A 263 -1.42 -17.00 -13.86
N ILE A 264 -2.00 -17.50 -14.97
CA ILE A 264 -2.79 -18.74 -14.93
C ILE A 264 -1.91 -19.92 -14.54
N GLU A 265 -0.74 -20.08 -15.17
CA GLU A 265 0.21 -21.12 -14.82
C GLU A 265 0.63 -21.03 -13.33
N GLY A 266 0.83 -19.80 -12.85
CA GLY A 266 1.18 -19.54 -11.46
C GLY A 266 0.09 -19.98 -10.48
N VAL A 267 -1.17 -19.65 -10.76
CA VAL A 267 -2.31 -20.09 -9.93
C VAL A 267 -2.45 -21.61 -9.98
N GLU A 268 -2.35 -22.25 -11.15
CA GLU A 268 -2.39 -23.71 -11.28
C GLU A 268 -1.29 -24.38 -10.46
N SER A 269 -0.06 -23.84 -10.53
CA SER A 269 1.06 -24.34 -9.72
C SER A 269 0.77 -24.20 -8.22
N ILE A 270 0.20 -23.09 -7.78
CA ILE A 270 -0.19 -22.87 -6.38
C ILE A 270 -1.25 -23.88 -5.94
N LEU A 271 -2.30 -24.05 -6.74
CA LEU A 271 -3.43 -24.94 -6.40
C LEU A 271 -3.03 -26.41 -6.40
N SER A 272 -2.01 -26.80 -7.20
CA SER A 272 -1.51 -28.16 -7.25
C SER A 272 -0.57 -28.53 -6.08
N LYS A 273 0.05 -27.54 -5.41
CA LYS A 273 0.98 -27.74 -4.30
C LYS A 273 0.24 -27.99 -2.98
N LYS A 274 0.67 -29.01 -2.23
CA LYS A 274 0.10 -29.33 -0.91
C LYS A 274 0.72 -28.53 0.25
N SER A 275 1.84 -27.87 0.04
CA SER A 275 2.54 -27.07 1.06
C SER A 275 3.26 -25.88 0.45
N HIS A 276 3.35 -24.78 1.19
CA HIS A 276 4.11 -23.58 0.88
C HIS A 276 5.18 -23.38 1.97
N ASP A 277 6.22 -22.59 1.71
CA ASP A 277 7.31 -22.31 2.66
C ASP A 277 6.84 -21.35 3.79
N ILE A 278 5.93 -21.83 4.62
CA ILE A 278 5.29 -21.07 5.70
C ILE A 278 6.31 -20.57 6.73
N ILE A 279 7.40 -21.31 6.96
CA ILE A 279 8.44 -20.94 7.94
C ILE A 279 9.11 -19.62 7.52
N VAL A 280 9.49 -19.50 6.23
CA VAL A 280 10.10 -18.27 5.69
C VAL A 280 9.15 -17.09 5.81
N TRP A 281 7.86 -17.32 5.59
CA TRP A 281 6.86 -16.26 5.71
C TRP A 281 6.71 -15.76 7.15
N GLN A 282 6.71 -16.65 8.13
CA GLN A 282 6.58 -16.28 9.53
C GLN A 282 7.75 -15.41 10.01
N GLU A 283 8.98 -15.73 9.61
CA GLU A 283 10.17 -14.93 9.95
C GLU A 283 10.08 -13.54 9.30
N LEU A 284 9.81 -13.50 8.00
CA LEU A 284 9.73 -12.24 7.25
C LEU A 284 8.62 -11.31 7.79
N VAL A 285 7.47 -11.86 8.15
CA VAL A 285 6.35 -11.09 8.71
C VAL A 285 6.67 -10.54 10.09
N LYS A 286 7.32 -11.32 10.97
CA LYS A 286 7.72 -10.87 12.31
C LYS A 286 8.70 -9.70 12.28
N GLU A 287 9.59 -9.67 11.28
CA GLU A 287 10.51 -8.55 11.09
C GLU A 287 9.84 -7.27 10.57
N ASN A 288 8.67 -7.40 9.96
CA ASN A 288 7.93 -6.31 9.32
C ASN A 288 6.61 -5.97 10.05
N THR A 289 6.61 -6.03 11.38
CA THR A 289 5.51 -5.53 12.22
C THR A 289 5.64 -4.05 12.54
N TRP A 290 4.54 -3.41 12.95
CA TRP A 290 4.54 -2.02 13.40
C TRP A 290 5.54 -1.77 14.52
N GLU A 291 5.58 -2.62 15.53
CA GLU A 291 6.48 -2.48 16.68
C GLU A 291 7.95 -2.56 16.25
N THR A 292 8.32 -3.60 15.51
CA THR A 292 9.70 -3.76 15.02
C THR A 292 10.13 -2.58 14.16
N ARG A 293 9.23 -2.09 13.29
CA ARG A 293 9.49 -0.98 12.42
C ARG A 293 9.67 0.34 13.18
N LEU A 294 8.75 0.68 14.08
CA LEU A 294 8.83 1.90 14.88
C LEU A 294 10.11 1.93 15.72
N ASN A 295 10.49 0.81 16.34
CA ASN A 295 11.73 0.71 17.09
C ASN A 295 12.98 1.00 16.24
N LYS A 296 13.02 0.48 15.00
CA LYS A 296 14.11 0.78 14.05
C LYS A 296 14.11 2.26 13.63
N MET A 297 12.95 2.85 13.35
CA MET A 297 12.81 4.26 12.96
C MET A 297 13.19 5.21 14.12
N PHE A 298 12.78 4.91 15.35
CA PHE A 298 13.16 5.71 16.52
C PHE A 298 14.68 5.69 16.78
N LYS A 299 15.36 4.57 16.57
CA LYS A 299 16.84 4.53 16.65
C LYS A 299 17.49 5.51 15.67
N VAL A 300 16.98 5.58 14.42
CA VAL A 300 17.45 6.57 13.44
C VAL A 300 17.18 8.00 13.89
N LEU A 301 16.06 8.26 14.56
CA LEU A 301 15.75 9.61 15.06
C LEU A 301 16.60 10.03 16.25
N GLN A 302 17.18 9.09 16.99
CA GLN A 302 18.03 9.34 18.15
C GLN A 302 19.50 9.50 17.77
N SER A 303 19.91 9.00 16.62
CA SER A 303 21.25 9.22 16.06
C SER A 303 21.39 10.62 15.46
#